data_96cb42f7ccdbecae1fa99513f43811ba
#
_entry.id   96cb42f7ccdbecae1fa99513f43811ba
#
_cell.length_a   1.000
_cell.length_b   1.000
_cell.length_c   1.000
_cell.angle_alpha   90.00
_cell.angle_beta   90.00
_cell.angle_gamma   90.00
#
_symmetry.space_group_name_H-M   'P 1'
#
loop_
_entity.id
_entity.type
_entity.pdbx_description
1 polymer ?
#
loop_
_entity_poly.entity_id
_entity_poly.type
_entity_poly.pdbx_seq_one_letter_code
_entity_poly.pdbx_strand_id
1 'polypeptide(L)'
;MVKAAVTGAAGRMGARIISVIGDTEGIELVGAIEHSEHYALGQDAGEVAGVGKLGIEISSDVDAVVKKADVLIDFTFPDVTIENLAVVSKHKKSAVIGSTGFSGAEMEEVKKIASNISCIIAPNMSIGVNLMLKLVAEAARTLGDDFDIEMVETHHKLKKDAPSGTAMKLAEVAADAVGRNLSEVGVFERFGMTGARGKKEIGVQTLRGGDVVGDHTVYFYGTGERLEITHRATSRDTFATGAVKGALWISGKAPGLYDMQDVLGLK
;
A
#
# COMPACT_ATOMS: atom_id res chain seq x y z
N MET A 1 23.40 9.06 -1.00
CA MET A 1 22.05 9.35 -1.49
C MET A 1 21.53 8.09 -2.17
N VAL A 2 20.33 7.64 -1.85
CA VAL A 2 19.72 6.44 -2.46
C VAL A 2 19.25 6.80 -3.86
N LYS A 3 19.64 6.00 -4.85
CA LYS A 3 19.26 6.19 -6.25
C LYS A 3 17.97 5.41 -6.54
N ALA A 4 16.88 6.11 -6.77
CA ALA A 4 15.58 5.50 -7.04
C ALA A 4 15.22 5.53 -8.52
N ALA A 5 14.62 4.44 -9.01
CA ALA A 5 13.90 4.39 -10.27
C ALA A 5 12.41 4.15 -9.99
N VAL A 6 11.55 4.69 -10.84
CA VAL A 6 10.09 4.60 -10.70
C VAL A 6 9.48 4.01 -11.96
N THR A 7 8.66 2.96 -11.83
CA THR A 7 7.85 2.39 -12.91
C THR A 7 6.45 2.96 -12.92
N GLY A 8 5.81 2.97 -14.08
CA GLY A 8 4.55 3.67 -14.28
C GLY A 8 4.68 5.17 -14.02
N ALA A 9 5.82 5.75 -14.44
CA ALA A 9 6.27 7.09 -14.08
C ALA A 9 5.28 8.21 -14.49
N ALA A 10 4.57 8.05 -15.60
CA ALA A 10 3.55 8.97 -16.08
C ALA A 10 2.15 8.67 -15.51
N GLY A 11 2.02 7.61 -14.73
CA GLY A 11 0.79 7.23 -14.04
C GLY A 11 0.52 8.10 -12.81
N ARG A 12 -0.71 7.96 -12.25
CA ARG A 12 -1.15 8.73 -11.07
C ARG A 12 -0.24 8.58 -9.85
N MET A 13 0.26 7.37 -9.58
CA MET A 13 1.16 7.13 -8.45
C MET A 13 2.61 7.46 -8.80
N GLY A 14 3.08 7.08 -10.00
CA GLY A 14 4.45 7.37 -10.45
C GLY A 14 4.77 8.85 -10.40
N ALA A 15 3.91 9.71 -10.95
CA ALA A 15 4.08 11.16 -10.90
C ALA A 15 4.14 11.71 -9.46
N ARG A 16 3.32 11.19 -8.54
CA ARG A 16 3.36 11.60 -7.12
C ARG A 16 4.63 11.12 -6.41
N ILE A 17 5.09 9.89 -6.71
CA ILE A 17 6.34 9.35 -6.15
C ILE A 17 7.54 10.19 -6.63
N ILE A 18 7.58 10.55 -7.93
CA ILE A 18 8.62 11.43 -8.49
C ILE A 18 8.61 12.79 -7.78
N SER A 19 7.43 13.39 -7.57
CA SER A 19 7.29 14.63 -6.82
C SER A 19 7.85 14.51 -5.40
N VAL A 20 7.45 13.46 -4.66
CA VAL A 20 7.90 13.24 -3.28
C VAL A 20 9.40 12.97 -3.20
N ILE A 21 9.99 12.26 -4.19
CA ILE A 21 11.45 12.08 -4.26
C ILE A 21 12.15 13.43 -4.36
N GLY A 22 11.64 14.34 -5.20
CA GLY A 22 12.21 15.69 -5.35
C GLY A 22 12.22 16.51 -4.05
N ASP A 23 11.24 16.30 -3.19
CA ASP A 23 11.08 17.02 -1.91
C ASP A 23 11.74 16.30 -0.72
N THR A 24 12.37 15.12 -0.93
CA THR A 24 12.90 14.27 0.15
C THR A 24 14.42 14.23 0.14
N GLU A 25 15.04 14.57 1.27
CA GLU A 25 16.49 14.44 1.44
C GLU A 25 16.93 12.97 1.50
N GLY A 26 18.13 12.68 0.99
CA GLY A 26 18.74 11.36 1.07
C GLY A 26 18.38 10.40 -0.07
N ILE A 27 17.50 10.80 -0.99
CA ILE A 27 17.09 10.03 -2.17
C ILE A 27 17.11 10.91 -3.41
N GLU A 28 17.42 10.33 -4.56
CA GLU A 28 17.39 11.01 -5.88
C GLU A 28 16.76 10.13 -6.95
N LEU A 29 15.98 10.73 -7.85
CA LEU A 29 15.49 10.04 -9.04
C LEU A 29 16.62 9.87 -10.04
N VAL A 30 16.87 8.64 -10.50
CA VAL A 30 17.88 8.33 -11.54
C VAL A 30 17.29 7.65 -12.76
N GLY A 31 15.99 7.33 -12.73
CA GLY A 31 15.30 6.73 -13.84
C GLY A 31 13.78 6.70 -13.67
N ALA A 32 13.10 6.80 -14.80
CA ALA A 32 11.65 6.76 -14.92
C ALA A 32 11.28 5.79 -16.04
N ILE A 33 10.33 4.90 -15.78
CA ILE A 33 10.03 3.78 -16.67
C ILE A 33 8.53 3.79 -17.01
N GLU A 34 8.24 3.58 -18.31
CA GLU A 34 6.90 3.34 -18.82
C GLU A 34 6.89 2.20 -19.84
N HIS A 35 5.71 1.68 -20.18
CA HIS A 35 5.59 0.64 -21.20
C HIS A 35 5.95 1.17 -22.60
N SER A 36 6.39 0.28 -23.50
CA SER A 36 7.02 0.61 -24.78
C SER A 36 6.14 1.42 -25.76
N GLU A 37 4.83 1.46 -25.54
CA GLU A 37 3.89 2.22 -26.38
C GLU A 37 3.36 3.49 -25.70
N HIS A 38 3.92 3.87 -24.54
CA HIS A 38 3.42 5.01 -23.79
C HIS A 38 3.84 6.34 -24.45
N TYR A 39 2.88 7.27 -24.59
CA TYR A 39 3.09 8.57 -25.24
C TYR A 39 4.12 9.48 -24.55
N ALA A 40 4.43 9.23 -23.28
CA ALA A 40 5.39 10.02 -22.51
C ALA A 40 6.84 9.54 -22.66
N LEU A 41 7.12 8.50 -23.47
CA LEU A 41 8.50 8.07 -23.73
C LEU A 41 9.30 9.21 -24.35
N GLY A 42 10.52 9.38 -23.88
CA GLY A 42 11.43 10.45 -24.32
C GLY A 42 11.15 11.82 -23.68
N GLN A 43 10.05 11.98 -22.93
CA GLN A 43 9.75 13.20 -22.21
C GLN A 43 10.49 13.24 -20.87
N ASP A 44 10.70 14.45 -20.33
CA ASP A 44 11.27 14.62 -18.99
C ASP A 44 10.30 14.19 -17.91
N ALA A 45 10.74 13.30 -17.02
CA ALA A 45 9.92 12.73 -15.95
C ALA A 45 9.39 13.80 -14.97
N GLY A 46 10.17 14.84 -14.73
CA GLY A 46 9.77 15.94 -13.86
C GLY A 46 8.69 16.83 -14.49
N GLU A 47 8.81 17.11 -15.78
CA GLU A 47 7.78 17.87 -16.52
C GLU A 47 6.47 17.08 -16.57
N VAL A 48 6.52 15.77 -16.83
CA VAL A 48 5.34 14.88 -16.80
C VAL A 48 4.74 14.78 -15.39
N ALA A 49 5.55 14.76 -14.36
CA ALA A 49 5.09 14.75 -12.96
C ALA A 49 4.61 16.13 -12.46
N GLY A 50 4.84 17.20 -13.24
CA GLY A 50 4.43 18.57 -12.88
C GLY A 50 5.33 19.27 -11.85
N VAL A 51 6.59 18.84 -11.71
CA VAL A 51 7.56 19.40 -10.75
C VAL A 51 8.69 20.18 -11.42
N GLY A 52 8.58 20.44 -12.72
CA GLY A 52 9.62 21.08 -13.52
C GLY A 52 10.63 20.08 -14.07
N LYS A 53 11.61 20.59 -14.83
CA LYS A 53 12.58 19.75 -15.53
C LYS A 53 13.60 19.13 -14.58
N LEU A 54 13.70 17.80 -14.59
CA LEU A 54 14.68 17.04 -13.81
C LEU A 54 15.88 16.53 -14.63
N GLY A 55 15.79 16.54 -15.97
CA GLY A 55 16.81 15.97 -16.84
C GLY A 55 16.78 14.44 -16.90
N ILE A 56 15.70 13.81 -16.47
CA ILE A 56 15.49 12.36 -16.46
C ILE A 56 14.45 12.01 -17.52
N GLU A 57 14.90 11.38 -18.58
CA GLU A 57 14.04 10.93 -19.68
C GLU A 57 13.27 9.66 -19.28
N ILE A 58 11.97 9.62 -19.59
CA ILE A 58 11.14 8.42 -19.40
C ILE A 58 11.52 7.40 -20.48
N SER A 59 11.92 6.19 -20.05
CA SER A 59 12.41 5.11 -20.90
C SER A 59 11.55 3.86 -20.77
N SER A 60 11.56 3.00 -21.79
CA SER A 60 11.00 1.64 -21.70
C SER A 60 12.05 0.57 -21.41
N ASP A 61 13.34 0.94 -21.33
CA ASP A 61 14.43 0.00 -21.05
C ASP A 61 14.62 -0.18 -19.54
N VAL A 62 13.87 -1.12 -18.97
CA VAL A 62 13.90 -1.46 -17.54
C VAL A 62 15.31 -1.89 -17.11
N ASP A 63 16.01 -2.69 -17.94
CA ASP A 63 17.36 -3.21 -17.61
C ASP A 63 18.38 -2.09 -17.47
N ALA A 64 18.43 -1.17 -18.43
CA ALA A 64 19.34 -0.04 -18.41
C ALA A 64 19.07 0.92 -17.25
N VAL A 65 17.78 1.12 -16.88
CA VAL A 65 17.40 2.00 -15.79
C VAL A 65 17.71 1.36 -14.43
N VAL A 66 17.27 0.12 -14.20
CA VAL A 66 17.49 -0.60 -12.92
C VAL A 66 18.97 -0.75 -12.61
N LYS A 67 19.80 -0.97 -13.62
CA LYS A 67 21.27 -1.06 -13.46
C LYS A 67 21.86 0.17 -12.77
N LYS A 68 21.31 1.36 -13.00
CA LYS A 68 21.79 2.65 -12.44
C LYS A 68 21.20 2.95 -11.05
N ALA A 69 20.07 2.33 -10.70
CA ALA A 69 19.37 2.56 -9.45
C ALA A 69 19.90 1.68 -8.31
N ASP A 70 19.57 2.02 -7.08
CA ASP A 70 19.73 1.19 -5.87
C ASP A 70 18.40 0.52 -5.53
N VAL A 71 17.29 1.20 -5.81
CA VAL A 71 15.93 0.73 -5.52
C VAL A 71 14.98 1.04 -6.66
N LEU A 72 14.11 0.08 -7.00
CA LEU A 72 12.97 0.27 -7.90
C LEU A 72 11.69 0.45 -7.07
N ILE A 73 10.91 1.50 -7.36
CA ILE A 73 9.58 1.71 -6.78
C ILE A 73 8.54 1.40 -7.85
N ASP A 74 7.68 0.40 -7.59
CA ASP A 74 6.74 -0.14 -8.56
C ASP A 74 5.30 -0.09 -8.04
N PHE A 75 4.44 0.62 -8.77
CA PHE A 75 3.00 0.73 -8.56
C PHE A 75 2.22 0.43 -9.85
N THR A 76 2.63 -0.62 -10.55
CA THR A 76 2.02 -1.05 -11.82
C THR A 76 0.98 -2.17 -11.61
N PHE A 77 1.07 -3.26 -12.34
CA PHE A 77 0.20 -4.41 -12.29
C PHE A 77 1.00 -5.67 -11.90
N PRO A 78 0.36 -6.72 -11.34
CA PRO A 78 1.06 -7.92 -10.86
C PRO A 78 2.02 -8.56 -11.86
N ASP A 79 1.59 -8.76 -13.09
CA ASP A 79 2.38 -9.34 -14.20
C ASP A 79 3.62 -8.49 -14.51
N VAL A 80 3.42 -7.18 -14.71
CA VAL A 80 4.51 -6.22 -14.97
C VAL A 80 5.47 -6.14 -13.78
N THR A 81 4.93 -6.16 -12.55
CA THR A 81 5.77 -6.14 -11.33
C THR A 81 6.67 -7.36 -11.26
N ILE A 82 6.18 -8.56 -11.60
CA ILE A 82 6.99 -9.79 -11.60
C ILE A 82 8.12 -9.70 -12.63
N GLU A 83 7.83 -9.22 -13.85
CA GLU A 83 8.85 -8.98 -14.88
C GLU A 83 9.90 -7.98 -14.39
N ASN A 84 9.48 -6.87 -13.79
CA ASN A 84 10.39 -5.87 -13.23
C ASN A 84 11.23 -6.45 -12.09
N LEU A 85 10.65 -7.23 -11.19
CA LEU A 85 11.36 -7.89 -10.10
C LEU A 85 12.43 -8.87 -10.59
N ALA A 86 12.19 -9.57 -11.69
CA ALA A 86 13.21 -10.42 -12.31
C ALA A 86 14.45 -9.61 -12.74
N VAL A 87 14.23 -8.42 -13.31
CA VAL A 87 15.33 -7.50 -13.68
C VAL A 87 16.02 -6.93 -12.44
N VAL A 88 15.25 -6.53 -11.41
CA VAL A 88 15.80 -6.07 -10.12
C VAL A 88 16.69 -7.15 -9.49
N SER A 89 16.22 -8.40 -9.49
CA SER A 89 16.97 -9.55 -8.96
C SER A 89 18.26 -9.83 -9.75
N LYS A 90 18.21 -9.76 -11.09
CA LYS A 90 19.38 -9.89 -11.96
C LYS A 90 20.48 -8.90 -11.60
N HIS A 91 20.10 -7.66 -11.26
CA HIS A 91 21.04 -6.59 -10.89
C HIS A 91 21.31 -6.50 -9.38
N LYS A 92 20.73 -7.39 -8.56
CA LYS A 92 20.85 -7.41 -7.09
C LYS A 92 20.50 -6.07 -6.45
N LYS A 93 19.43 -5.45 -6.93
CA LYS A 93 18.89 -4.17 -6.42
C LYS A 93 17.74 -4.43 -5.46
N SER A 94 17.29 -3.38 -4.78
CA SER A 94 16.13 -3.44 -3.89
C SER A 94 14.84 -3.08 -4.62
N ALA A 95 13.69 -3.50 -4.08
CA ALA A 95 12.38 -3.13 -4.62
C ALA A 95 11.40 -2.66 -3.55
N VAL A 96 10.53 -1.72 -3.91
CA VAL A 96 9.37 -1.29 -3.12
C VAL A 96 8.13 -1.43 -3.99
N ILE A 97 7.26 -2.38 -3.63
CA ILE A 97 6.12 -2.81 -4.44
C ILE A 97 4.82 -2.37 -3.77
N GLY A 98 4.11 -1.48 -4.45
CA GLY A 98 2.76 -1.02 -4.08
C GLY A 98 1.66 -1.55 -5.01
N SER A 99 2.00 -2.39 -5.98
CA SER A 99 1.04 -3.09 -6.84
C SER A 99 0.17 -4.02 -5.99
N THR A 100 -1.10 -4.16 -6.36
CA THR A 100 -2.09 -4.96 -5.64
C THR A 100 -2.80 -5.92 -6.59
N GLY A 101 -3.46 -6.93 -6.05
CA GLY A 101 -4.25 -7.87 -6.84
C GLY A 101 -3.48 -9.11 -7.29
N PHE A 102 -2.33 -9.41 -6.69
CA PHE A 102 -1.60 -10.65 -6.94
C PHE A 102 -2.45 -11.88 -6.61
N SER A 103 -2.47 -12.86 -7.51
CA SER A 103 -2.94 -14.21 -7.22
C SER A 103 -2.01 -14.93 -6.26
N GLY A 104 -2.45 -16.06 -5.70
CA GLY A 104 -1.59 -16.89 -4.85
C GLY A 104 -0.31 -17.35 -5.55
N ALA A 105 -0.41 -17.75 -6.82
CA ALA A 105 0.74 -18.19 -7.62
C ALA A 105 1.74 -17.04 -7.87
N GLU A 106 1.25 -15.87 -8.24
CA GLU A 106 2.09 -14.67 -8.43
C GLU A 106 2.78 -14.26 -7.13
N MET A 107 2.09 -14.32 -6.00
CA MET A 107 2.69 -14.02 -4.69
C MET A 107 3.80 -15.02 -4.32
N GLU A 108 3.66 -16.31 -4.64
CA GLU A 108 4.74 -17.29 -4.42
C GLU A 108 5.96 -16.99 -5.32
N GLU A 109 5.74 -16.52 -6.54
CA GLU A 109 6.83 -16.09 -7.41
C GLU A 109 7.53 -14.84 -6.87
N VAL A 110 6.79 -13.85 -6.40
CA VAL A 110 7.34 -12.67 -5.71
C VAL A 110 8.20 -13.09 -4.52
N LYS A 111 7.72 -14.00 -3.66
CA LYS A 111 8.49 -14.52 -2.51
C LYS A 111 9.79 -15.18 -2.93
N LYS A 112 9.75 -15.97 -4.00
CA LYS A 112 10.92 -16.65 -4.56
C LYS A 112 11.97 -15.64 -5.04
N ILE A 113 11.56 -14.61 -5.76
CA ILE A 113 12.47 -13.56 -6.24
C ILE A 113 13.02 -12.76 -5.04
N ALA A 114 12.17 -12.37 -4.10
CA ALA A 114 12.53 -11.62 -2.90
C ALA A 114 13.52 -12.37 -1.97
N SER A 115 13.64 -13.68 -2.09
CA SER A 115 14.69 -14.41 -1.35
C SER A 115 16.11 -14.04 -1.75
N ASN A 116 16.30 -13.40 -2.91
CA ASN A 116 17.60 -13.00 -3.46
C ASN A 116 17.88 -11.49 -3.41
N ILE A 117 16.85 -10.68 -3.07
CA ILE A 117 16.93 -9.22 -2.98
C ILE A 117 16.18 -8.73 -1.75
N SER A 118 16.45 -7.51 -1.30
CA SER A 118 15.59 -6.86 -0.31
C SER A 118 14.37 -6.27 -1.01
N CYS A 119 13.18 -6.70 -0.60
CA CYS A 119 11.92 -6.32 -1.25
C CYS A 119 10.86 -5.95 -0.20
N ILE A 120 10.28 -4.75 -0.32
CA ILE A 120 9.07 -4.38 0.41
C ILE A 120 7.88 -4.64 -0.50
N ILE A 121 6.86 -5.32 0.02
CA ILE A 121 5.55 -5.41 -0.61
C ILE A 121 4.48 -5.02 0.40
N ALA A 122 3.62 -4.07 0.04
CA ALA A 122 2.50 -3.68 0.89
C ALA A 122 1.31 -3.21 0.04
N PRO A 123 0.11 -3.71 0.33
CA PRO A 123 -1.10 -3.30 -0.41
C PRO A 123 -1.51 -1.86 -0.09
N ASN A 124 -0.96 -1.28 0.96
CA ASN A 124 -1.15 0.11 1.34
C ASN A 124 0.14 0.66 1.97
N MET A 125 0.71 1.68 1.35
CA MET A 125 1.97 2.31 1.80
C MET A 125 1.75 3.46 2.80
N SER A 126 0.50 3.86 3.10
CA SER A 126 0.24 4.95 4.05
C SER A 126 0.79 4.62 5.45
N ILE A 127 1.60 5.52 5.98
CA ILE A 127 2.16 5.41 7.33
C ILE A 127 1.02 5.35 8.36
N GLY A 128 0.02 6.22 8.21
CA GLY A 128 -1.14 6.28 9.12
C GLY A 128 -1.99 5.01 9.09
N VAL A 129 -2.24 4.43 7.90
CA VAL A 129 -2.96 3.15 7.79
C VAL A 129 -2.18 2.01 8.45
N ASN A 130 -0.86 1.94 8.24
CA ASN A 130 -0.05 0.89 8.84
C ASN A 130 0.04 1.01 10.37
N LEU A 131 0.10 2.23 10.90
CA LEU A 131 -0.03 2.46 12.34
C LEU A 131 -1.43 2.07 12.83
N MET A 132 -2.48 2.43 12.10
CA MET A 132 -3.86 2.06 12.43
C MET A 132 -4.04 0.54 12.53
N LEU A 133 -3.47 -0.24 11.62
CA LEU A 133 -3.49 -1.72 11.68
C LEU A 133 -2.93 -2.24 13.03
N LYS A 134 -1.79 -1.68 13.48
CA LYS A 134 -1.18 -2.05 14.77
C LYS A 134 -2.08 -1.67 15.94
N LEU A 135 -2.61 -0.44 15.94
CA LEU A 135 -3.49 0.06 17.00
C LEU A 135 -4.79 -0.74 17.08
N VAL A 136 -5.39 -1.10 15.95
CA VAL A 136 -6.60 -1.93 15.89
C VAL A 136 -6.33 -3.33 16.44
N ALA A 137 -5.20 -3.96 16.08
CA ALA A 137 -4.82 -5.26 16.64
C ALA A 137 -4.67 -5.21 18.15
N GLU A 138 -4.01 -4.18 18.68
CA GLU A 138 -3.79 -4.01 20.10
C GLU A 138 -5.09 -3.72 20.86
N ALA A 139 -5.93 -2.82 20.33
CA ALA A 139 -7.24 -2.51 20.89
C ALA A 139 -8.14 -3.76 20.91
N ALA A 140 -8.22 -4.49 19.79
CA ALA A 140 -9.03 -5.72 19.71
C ALA A 140 -8.58 -6.77 20.72
N ARG A 141 -7.26 -6.99 20.84
CA ARG A 141 -6.70 -7.96 21.80
C ARG A 141 -6.98 -7.57 23.26
N THR A 142 -6.83 -6.28 23.56
CA THR A 142 -7.01 -5.75 24.92
C THR A 142 -8.47 -5.75 25.35
N LEU A 143 -9.38 -5.36 24.45
CA LEU A 143 -10.82 -5.21 24.73
C LEU A 143 -11.57 -6.55 24.62
N GLY A 144 -11.09 -7.47 23.81
CA GLY A 144 -11.59 -8.84 23.70
C GLY A 144 -13.09 -8.93 23.37
N ASP A 145 -13.75 -9.91 24.00
CA ASP A 145 -15.18 -10.21 23.80
C ASP A 145 -16.13 -9.26 24.56
N ASP A 146 -15.60 -8.32 25.33
CA ASP A 146 -16.42 -7.33 26.05
C ASP A 146 -16.83 -6.15 25.18
N PHE A 147 -16.20 -6.01 24.00
CA PHE A 147 -16.50 -4.95 23.04
C PHE A 147 -16.94 -5.50 21.68
N ASP A 148 -17.96 -4.90 21.12
CA ASP A 148 -18.41 -5.16 19.76
C ASP A 148 -17.52 -4.42 18.74
N ILE A 149 -17.09 -5.12 17.69
CA ILE A 149 -16.21 -4.56 16.65
C ILE A 149 -17.04 -4.22 15.40
N GLU A 150 -17.04 -2.95 15.02
CA GLU A 150 -17.69 -2.46 13.80
C GLU A 150 -16.72 -1.54 13.06
N MET A 151 -16.82 -1.47 11.74
CA MET A 151 -16.05 -0.52 10.96
C MET A 151 -16.84 0.08 9.81
N VAL A 152 -16.43 1.29 9.44
CA VAL A 152 -16.99 2.03 8.30
C VAL A 152 -15.84 2.51 7.44
N GLU A 153 -15.95 2.29 6.14
CA GLU A 153 -15.06 2.87 5.16
C GLU A 153 -15.80 3.75 4.16
N THR A 154 -15.17 4.84 3.75
CA THR A 154 -15.73 5.76 2.76
C THR A 154 -14.70 6.04 1.66
N HIS A 155 -15.11 5.90 0.41
CA HIS A 155 -14.30 6.29 -0.75
C HIS A 155 -15.14 7.06 -1.78
N HIS A 156 -14.46 7.62 -2.77
CA HIS A 156 -15.07 8.36 -3.87
C HIS A 156 -16.10 7.51 -4.65
N LYS A 157 -17.05 8.20 -5.27
CA LYS A 157 -18.16 7.59 -6.04
C LYS A 157 -17.75 6.67 -7.19
N LEU A 158 -16.49 6.73 -7.64
CA LEU A 158 -15.96 5.93 -8.75
C LEU A 158 -15.25 4.65 -8.32
N LYS A 159 -15.12 4.38 -7.01
CA LYS A 159 -14.49 3.14 -6.50
C LYS A 159 -15.43 1.95 -6.76
N LYS A 160 -14.90 0.93 -7.44
CA LYS A 160 -15.70 -0.22 -7.92
C LYS A 160 -15.79 -1.37 -6.92
N ASP A 161 -14.72 -1.61 -6.15
CA ASP A 161 -14.66 -2.65 -5.14
C ASP A 161 -15.29 -2.18 -3.82
N ALA A 162 -15.96 -3.08 -3.11
CA ALA A 162 -16.55 -2.87 -1.79
C ALA A 162 -16.60 -4.22 -1.03
N PRO A 163 -16.14 -4.27 0.23
CA PRO A 163 -15.36 -3.25 0.94
C PRO A 163 -13.99 -3.01 0.31
N SER A 164 -13.33 -1.89 0.68
CA SER A 164 -11.98 -1.61 0.21
C SER A 164 -10.96 -2.61 0.76
N GLY A 165 -9.85 -2.84 0.03
CA GLY A 165 -8.78 -3.72 0.52
C GLY A 165 -8.22 -3.33 1.89
N THR A 166 -8.16 -2.02 2.20
CA THR A 166 -7.76 -1.53 3.53
C THR A 166 -8.78 -1.89 4.61
N ALA A 167 -10.08 -1.77 4.34
CA ALA A 167 -11.12 -2.16 5.28
C ALA A 167 -11.09 -3.68 5.53
N MET A 168 -10.94 -4.48 4.47
CA MET A 168 -10.78 -5.93 4.61
C MET A 168 -9.57 -6.28 5.48
N LYS A 169 -8.42 -5.62 5.26
CA LYS A 169 -7.22 -5.86 6.08
C LYS A 169 -7.38 -5.45 7.54
N LEU A 170 -8.09 -4.34 7.82
CA LEU A 170 -8.43 -3.93 9.18
C LEU A 170 -9.35 -4.97 9.87
N ALA A 171 -10.33 -5.51 9.13
CA ALA A 171 -11.23 -6.54 9.62
C ALA A 171 -10.50 -7.86 9.91
N GLU A 172 -9.61 -8.29 9.02
CA GLU A 172 -8.75 -9.47 9.22
C GLU A 172 -7.89 -9.31 10.48
N VAL A 173 -7.20 -8.18 10.60
CA VAL A 173 -6.32 -7.90 11.76
C VAL A 173 -7.12 -7.86 13.07
N ALA A 174 -8.32 -7.28 13.07
CA ALA A 174 -9.20 -7.29 14.24
C ALA A 174 -9.67 -8.71 14.57
N ALA A 175 -10.07 -9.51 13.57
CA ALA A 175 -10.52 -10.89 13.75
C ALA A 175 -9.39 -11.78 14.31
N ASP A 176 -8.20 -11.71 13.69
CA ASP A 176 -7.01 -12.46 14.11
C ASP A 176 -6.63 -12.12 15.57
N ALA A 177 -6.70 -10.83 15.94
CA ALA A 177 -6.34 -10.37 17.28
C ALA A 177 -7.21 -10.93 18.39
N VAL A 178 -8.48 -11.28 18.07
CA VAL A 178 -9.44 -11.91 18.99
C VAL A 178 -9.68 -13.41 18.71
N GLY A 179 -8.82 -14.03 17.88
CA GLY A 179 -8.88 -15.46 17.58
C GLY A 179 -10.14 -15.89 16.82
N ARG A 180 -10.67 -15.01 15.94
CA ARG A 180 -11.84 -15.28 15.11
C ARG A 180 -11.45 -15.40 13.63
N ASN A 181 -12.22 -16.18 12.88
CA ASN A 181 -12.09 -16.25 11.43
C ASN A 181 -13.04 -15.25 10.77
N LEU A 182 -12.51 -14.25 10.06
CA LEU A 182 -13.34 -13.21 9.43
C LEU A 182 -14.38 -13.77 8.46
N SER A 183 -14.09 -14.88 7.77
CA SER A 183 -15.04 -15.51 6.85
C SER A 183 -16.28 -16.09 7.55
N GLU A 184 -16.22 -16.33 8.85
CA GLU A 184 -17.31 -16.88 9.65
C GLU A 184 -18.08 -15.80 10.43
N VAL A 185 -17.37 -14.73 10.83
CA VAL A 185 -17.93 -13.70 11.72
C VAL A 185 -18.14 -12.34 11.05
N GLY A 186 -17.66 -12.18 9.80
CA GLY A 186 -17.77 -10.93 9.04
C GLY A 186 -19.22 -10.64 8.60
N VAL A 187 -19.71 -9.44 8.89
CA VAL A 187 -21.03 -8.97 8.48
C VAL A 187 -20.86 -7.73 7.60
N PHE A 188 -21.07 -7.91 6.30
CA PHE A 188 -20.83 -6.87 5.29
C PHE A 188 -22.09 -6.11 4.89
N GLU A 189 -23.26 -6.59 5.31
CA GLU A 189 -24.55 -5.98 5.02
C GLU A 189 -25.53 -6.22 6.17
N ARG A 190 -26.30 -5.18 6.54
CA ARG A 190 -27.48 -5.28 7.40
C ARG A 190 -28.61 -4.53 6.75
N PHE A 191 -29.65 -5.26 6.36
CA PHE A 191 -30.83 -4.71 5.71
C PHE A 191 -32.12 -5.37 6.27
N GLY A 192 -33.16 -4.56 6.52
CA GLY A 192 -34.44 -5.03 7.02
C GLY A 192 -34.38 -5.49 8.49
N MET A 193 -35.13 -6.53 8.82
CA MET A 193 -35.25 -7.09 10.18
C MET A 193 -34.15 -8.14 10.41
N THR A 194 -32.97 -7.71 10.82
CA THR A 194 -31.78 -8.59 10.98
C THR A 194 -31.70 -9.29 12.32
N GLY A 195 -32.60 -8.98 13.28
CA GLY A 195 -32.50 -9.44 14.68
C GLY A 195 -31.40 -8.67 15.45
N ALA A 196 -31.12 -9.15 16.66
CA ALA A 196 -30.06 -8.58 17.49
C ALA A 196 -28.69 -8.97 16.93
N ARG A 197 -27.72 -8.09 17.10
CA ARG A 197 -26.31 -8.34 16.73
C ARG A 197 -25.77 -9.57 17.48
N GLY A 198 -25.08 -10.45 16.75
CA GLY A 198 -24.36 -11.57 17.36
C GLY A 198 -23.08 -11.09 18.08
N LYS A 199 -22.79 -11.68 19.24
CA LYS A 199 -21.65 -11.26 20.09
C LYS A 199 -20.30 -11.30 19.39
N LYS A 200 -20.09 -12.23 18.45
CA LYS A 200 -18.81 -12.42 17.76
C LYS A 200 -18.73 -11.75 16.38
N GLU A 201 -19.79 -11.09 15.94
CA GLU A 201 -19.78 -10.42 14.63
C GLU A 201 -18.71 -9.34 14.56
N ILE A 202 -18.17 -9.15 13.35
CA ILE A 202 -17.32 -8.01 12.97
C ILE A 202 -18.01 -7.35 11.78
N GLY A 203 -18.59 -6.16 11.99
CA GLY A 203 -19.29 -5.44 10.94
C GLY A 203 -18.35 -4.61 10.08
N VAL A 204 -18.57 -4.62 8.76
CA VAL A 204 -17.81 -3.81 7.80
C VAL A 204 -18.79 -3.11 6.87
N GLN A 205 -18.98 -1.81 7.05
CA GLN A 205 -19.90 -1.00 6.26
C GLN A 205 -19.17 -0.13 5.25
N THR A 206 -19.74 0.01 4.07
CA THR A 206 -19.14 0.71 2.94
C THR A 206 -19.96 1.93 2.56
N LEU A 207 -19.32 3.08 2.47
CA LEU A 207 -19.90 4.31 1.91
C LEU A 207 -19.17 4.74 0.64
N ARG A 208 -19.93 5.33 -0.30
CA ARG A 208 -19.41 5.91 -1.54
C ARG A 208 -19.97 7.31 -1.73
N GLY A 209 -19.08 8.31 -1.90
CA GLY A 209 -19.49 9.69 -2.07
C GLY A 209 -18.37 10.63 -2.47
N GLY A 210 -18.70 11.68 -3.18
CA GLY A 210 -17.76 12.76 -3.52
C GLY A 210 -16.47 12.26 -4.19
N ASP A 211 -15.39 12.85 -3.73
CA ASP A 211 -14.00 12.60 -4.15
C ASP A 211 -13.12 12.04 -3.00
N VAL A 212 -13.74 11.51 -1.95
CA VAL A 212 -13.06 10.97 -0.76
C VAL A 212 -11.95 9.99 -1.19
N VAL A 213 -10.72 10.25 -0.78
CA VAL A 213 -9.57 9.43 -1.11
C VAL A 213 -9.62 8.08 -0.38
N GLY A 214 -9.98 8.11 0.91
CA GLY A 214 -10.20 6.93 1.72
C GLY A 214 -10.26 7.27 3.21
N ASP A 215 -11.43 7.10 3.82
CA ASP A 215 -11.63 7.22 5.26
C ASP A 215 -11.92 5.82 5.82
N HIS A 216 -11.35 5.51 6.96
CA HIS A 216 -11.58 4.25 7.67
C HIS A 216 -11.72 4.53 9.15
N THR A 217 -12.79 4.05 9.76
CA THR A 217 -12.99 4.11 11.21
C THR A 217 -13.33 2.71 11.73
N VAL A 218 -12.59 2.27 12.73
CA VAL A 218 -12.90 1.07 13.51
C VAL A 218 -13.44 1.50 14.86
N TYR A 219 -14.60 0.98 15.19
CA TYR A 219 -15.31 1.21 16.45
C TYR A 219 -15.22 -0.03 17.33
N PHE A 220 -14.96 0.17 18.60
CA PHE A 220 -15.08 -0.81 19.66
C PHE A 220 -16.14 -0.31 20.62
N TYR A 221 -17.31 -0.95 20.65
CA TYR A 221 -18.46 -0.56 21.48
C TYR A 221 -18.53 -1.40 22.73
N GLY A 222 -18.26 -0.81 23.87
CA GLY A 222 -18.48 -1.37 25.21
C GLY A 222 -19.77 -0.89 25.85
N THR A 223 -20.09 -1.40 27.05
CA THR A 223 -21.22 -0.90 27.84
C THR A 223 -20.87 0.43 28.47
N GLY A 224 -21.52 1.50 28.00
CA GLY A 224 -21.34 2.87 28.52
C GLY A 224 -20.12 3.62 27.91
N GLU A 225 -19.33 2.99 27.05
CA GLU A 225 -18.21 3.64 26.38
C GLU A 225 -17.97 3.09 24.98
N ARG A 226 -17.20 3.80 24.17
CA ARG A 226 -16.68 3.31 22.91
C ARG A 226 -15.30 3.91 22.63
N LEU A 227 -14.46 3.13 21.96
CA LEU A 227 -13.19 3.60 21.38
C LEU A 227 -13.35 3.67 19.87
N GLU A 228 -12.86 4.76 19.26
CA GLU A 228 -12.85 4.96 17.82
C GLU A 228 -11.40 5.16 17.35
N ILE A 229 -10.97 4.40 16.35
CA ILE A 229 -9.68 4.59 15.69
C ILE A 229 -9.96 4.97 14.24
N THR A 230 -9.60 6.19 13.86
CA THR A 230 -9.95 6.77 12.55
C THR A 230 -8.70 7.21 11.79
N HIS A 231 -8.63 6.85 10.51
CA HIS A 231 -7.69 7.38 9.54
C HIS A 231 -8.45 8.00 8.37
N ARG A 232 -8.03 9.21 7.95
CA ARG A 232 -8.56 9.89 6.76
C ARG A 232 -7.42 10.29 5.84
N ALA A 233 -7.45 9.81 4.61
CA ALA A 233 -6.55 10.23 3.56
C ALA A 233 -7.15 11.41 2.80
N THR A 234 -6.48 12.55 2.83
CA THR A 234 -6.89 13.76 2.09
C THR A 234 -6.15 13.93 0.77
N SER A 235 -5.05 13.18 0.57
CA SER A 235 -4.26 13.15 -0.66
C SER A 235 -3.66 11.75 -0.88
N ARG A 236 -3.41 11.38 -2.15
CA ARG A 236 -2.63 10.18 -2.51
C ARG A 236 -1.15 10.31 -2.16
N ASP A 237 -0.67 11.48 -1.79
CA ASP A 237 0.72 11.71 -1.37
C ASP A 237 1.09 10.88 -0.14
N THR A 238 0.12 10.51 0.69
CA THR A 238 0.33 9.60 1.83
C THR A 238 0.93 8.26 1.39
N PHE A 239 0.53 7.73 0.22
CA PHE A 239 1.05 6.48 -0.32
C PHE A 239 2.44 6.68 -0.93
N ALA A 240 2.63 7.78 -1.68
CA ALA A 240 3.93 8.13 -2.27
C ALA A 240 5.00 8.37 -1.21
N THR A 241 4.65 9.13 -0.15
CA THR A 241 5.53 9.37 1.01
C THR A 241 5.93 8.07 1.70
N GLY A 242 4.97 7.15 1.88
CA GLY A 242 5.26 5.83 2.46
C GLY A 242 6.19 4.99 1.57
N ALA A 243 5.99 5.01 0.25
CA ALA A 243 6.85 4.31 -0.70
C ALA A 243 8.29 4.85 -0.70
N VAL A 244 8.46 6.18 -0.69
CA VAL A 244 9.77 6.83 -0.61
C VAL A 244 10.45 6.55 0.72
N LYS A 245 9.71 6.57 1.84
CA LYS A 245 10.22 6.13 3.15
C LYS A 245 10.67 4.67 3.12
N GLY A 246 9.90 3.79 2.48
CA GLY A 246 10.27 2.40 2.25
C GLY A 246 11.56 2.28 1.44
N ALA A 247 11.72 3.07 0.37
CA ALA A 247 12.91 3.08 -0.47
C ALA A 247 14.18 3.51 0.30
N LEU A 248 14.07 4.51 1.15
CA LEU A 248 15.15 4.91 2.05
C LEU A 248 15.49 3.82 3.07
N TRP A 249 14.48 3.19 3.67
CA TRP A 249 14.65 2.18 4.71
C TRP A 249 15.23 0.87 4.18
N ILE A 250 14.84 0.43 2.96
CA ILE A 250 15.24 -0.86 2.38
C ILE A 250 16.71 -0.88 1.94
N SER A 251 17.29 0.29 1.71
CA SER A 251 18.68 0.42 1.26
C SER A 251 19.64 -0.19 2.29
N GLY A 252 20.43 -1.17 1.86
CA GLY A 252 21.38 -1.90 2.70
C GLY A 252 20.77 -2.98 3.59
N LYS A 253 19.48 -3.29 3.46
CA LYS A 253 18.88 -4.43 4.14
C LYS A 253 19.28 -5.76 3.50
N ALA A 254 19.30 -6.82 4.28
CA ALA A 254 19.53 -8.17 3.80
C ALA A 254 18.42 -8.59 2.80
N PRO A 255 18.70 -9.55 1.90
CA PRO A 255 17.65 -10.16 1.08
C PRO A 255 16.52 -10.73 1.93
N GLY A 256 15.30 -10.51 1.50
CA GLY A 256 14.09 -10.94 2.19
C GLY A 256 12.88 -10.10 1.81
N LEU A 257 11.72 -10.60 2.20
CA LEU A 257 10.45 -9.91 2.00
C LEU A 257 10.08 -9.14 3.28
N TYR A 258 9.86 -7.86 3.13
CA TYR A 258 9.50 -6.92 4.17
C TYR A 258 8.14 -6.27 3.87
N ASP A 259 7.54 -5.67 4.87
CA ASP A 259 6.32 -4.87 4.73
C ASP A 259 6.45 -3.51 5.41
N MET A 260 5.38 -2.72 5.39
CA MET A 260 5.40 -1.40 6.04
C MET A 260 5.46 -1.47 7.57
N GLN A 261 5.10 -2.59 8.21
CA GLN A 261 5.28 -2.76 9.66
C GLN A 261 6.77 -2.83 10.01
N ASP A 262 7.59 -3.49 9.16
CA ASP A 262 9.05 -3.51 9.30
C ASP A 262 9.64 -2.12 9.14
N VAL A 263 9.23 -1.38 8.09
CA VAL A 263 9.70 0.00 7.79
C VAL A 263 9.43 0.94 8.95
N LEU A 264 8.32 0.75 9.65
CA LEU A 264 7.86 1.61 10.74
C LEU A 264 8.29 1.12 12.14
N GLY A 265 8.93 -0.06 12.24
CA GLY A 265 9.32 -0.64 13.52
C GLY A 265 8.12 -1.02 14.41
N LEU A 266 7.04 -1.51 13.78
CA LEU A 266 5.78 -1.83 14.45
C LEU A 266 5.60 -3.34 14.76
N LYS A 267 6.54 -4.18 14.33
CA LYS A 267 6.57 -5.62 14.65
C LYS A 267 7.16 -5.89 16.03
#